data_748f8c2bffc4fde06975a8587cc25aba
#
_entry.id   748f8c2bffc4fde06975a8587cc25aba
#
_cell.length_a   1.000
_cell.length_b   1.000
_cell.length_c   1.000
_cell.angle_alpha   90.00
_cell.angle_beta   90.00
_cell.angle_gamma   90.00
#
_symmetry.space_group_name_H-M   'P 1'
#
loop_
_entity.id
_entity.type
_entity.pdbx_description
1 polymer ?
#
loop_
_entity_poly.entity_id
_entity_poly.type
_entity_poly.pdbx_seq_one_letter_code
_entity_poly.pdbx_strand_id
1 'polypeptide(L)'
;DAFGGVMPRAADRAGIHWRTLNATHGAATRALRAQIDRDLYHNAIVDILGEYENLDVVFDAVQTFDIKNKTINNQYVADAIVITTGTFLQGVVTRGTEKIPSGRLQDDGTYQDNDTHISDVLKSAGFKILRLKTGTPARIKRDSIDFSVCEIQPGDAPHDWLAEGDENNKYECVCYITHTTEETHEIIRENIKNAPMYNGDIRGTGPRYCPSLEDKVMRFPEHTSHHVFLEPEGWDSDLIYPNGISTSFGADIQDKWIHSIPGLENAEIVRYGYAIEYDAIDARALNSRLQSKDIPHIFFAGQITGVEGYMESTSSGLIAGINASREHLNKERIIFKNDTQIGALANYVSSYAGNDFQPMGANFGIMHFDVESVYGRVKDKKLKKLYKSI
;
A
#
# COMPACT_ATOMS: atom_id res chain seq x y z
N ASP A 1 -1.36 4.55 15.85
CA ASP A 1 -0.78 5.20 17.02
C ASP A 1 -1.65 5.06 18.27
N ALA A 2 -2.89 5.56 18.30
CA ALA A 2 -3.76 5.55 19.48
C ALA A 2 -3.91 4.19 20.22
N PHE A 3 -3.54 3.10 19.56
CA PHE A 3 -3.56 1.73 20.11
C PHE A 3 -2.15 1.18 20.37
N GLY A 4 -1.11 2.03 20.36
CA GLY A 4 0.26 1.62 20.62
C GLY A 4 0.90 0.82 19.47
N GLY A 5 0.51 1.09 18.23
CA GLY A 5 1.07 0.44 17.05
C GLY A 5 2.55 0.75 16.85
N VAL A 6 3.32 -0.21 16.35
CA VAL A 6 4.79 -0.07 16.16
C VAL A 6 5.15 0.81 14.96
N MET A 7 4.29 0.89 13.95
CA MET A 7 4.57 1.64 12.71
C MET A 7 4.86 3.13 12.94
N PRO A 8 4.07 3.88 13.72
CA PRO A 8 4.34 5.30 13.98
C PRO A 8 5.65 5.52 14.73
N ARG A 9 5.98 4.67 15.70
CA ARG A 9 7.26 4.71 16.44
C ARG A 9 8.45 4.51 15.51
N ALA A 10 8.38 3.52 14.62
CA ALA A 10 9.42 3.26 13.63
C ALA A 10 9.51 4.40 12.61
N ALA A 11 8.38 4.99 12.21
CA ALA A 11 8.35 6.12 11.29
C ALA A 11 8.98 7.38 11.89
N ASP A 12 8.79 7.64 13.18
CA ASP A 12 9.45 8.78 13.87
C ASP A 12 10.99 8.61 13.88
N ARG A 13 11.49 7.36 13.98
CA ARG A 13 12.93 7.06 13.96
C ARG A 13 13.54 7.14 12.55
N ALA A 14 12.75 6.87 11.51
CA ALA A 14 13.21 6.69 10.14
C ALA A 14 12.71 7.75 9.16
N GLY A 15 11.93 8.71 9.61
CA GLY A 15 11.39 9.78 8.78
C GLY A 15 12.48 10.74 8.28
N ILE A 16 12.47 11.02 6.99
CA ILE A 16 13.45 11.90 6.32
C ILE A 16 12.83 13.13 5.68
N HIS A 17 11.49 13.17 5.57
CA HIS A 17 10.75 14.34 5.08
C HIS A 17 9.33 14.29 5.64
N TRP A 18 8.87 15.41 6.19
CA TRP A 18 7.60 15.50 6.89
C TRP A 18 6.70 16.54 6.23
N ARG A 19 5.43 16.21 6.05
CA ARG A 19 4.50 17.12 5.43
C ARG A 19 3.06 16.93 5.87
N THR A 20 2.38 18.05 6.13
CA THR A 20 0.94 18.06 6.39
C THR A 20 0.20 18.09 5.06
N LEU A 21 -0.44 16.99 4.70
CA LEU A 21 -1.27 16.89 3.51
C LEU A 21 -2.63 17.56 3.73
N ASN A 22 -3.22 18.07 2.65
CA ASN A 22 -4.55 18.67 2.64
C ASN A 22 -4.76 19.80 3.65
N ALA A 23 -3.71 20.55 3.98
CA ALA A 23 -3.76 21.61 4.99
C ALA A 23 -4.86 22.66 4.74
N THR A 24 -5.24 22.88 3.48
CA THR A 24 -6.26 23.86 3.03
C THR A 24 -7.67 23.27 2.89
N HIS A 25 -7.84 21.95 3.01
CA HIS A 25 -9.11 21.25 2.75
C HIS A 25 -9.95 21.01 4.02
N GLY A 26 -9.50 21.51 5.17
CA GLY A 26 -10.18 21.39 6.45
C GLY A 26 -9.59 20.29 7.36
N ALA A 27 -9.88 20.37 8.64
CA ALA A 27 -9.27 19.54 9.68
C ALA A 27 -9.51 18.03 9.47
N ALA A 28 -10.66 17.65 8.93
CA ALA A 28 -11.03 16.24 8.73
C ALA A 28 -10.17 15.51 7.66
N THR A 29 -9.63 16.25 6.69
CA THR A 29 -8.81 15.68 5.61
C THR A 29 -7.31 15.87 5.83
N ARG A 30 -6.95 16.65 6.87
CA ARG A 30 -5.57 16.93 7.18
C ARG A 30 -4.88 15.69 7.73
N ALA A 31 -3.75 15.31 7.14
CA ALA A 31 -2.97 14.15 7.55
C ALA A 31 -1.48 14.48 7.53
N LEU A 32 -0.74 14.00 8.51
CA LEU A 32 0.69 14.04 8.52
C LEU A 32 1.24 12.91 7.64
N ARG A 33 2.15 13.24 6.73
CA ARG A 33 2.90 12.29 5.91
C ARG A 33 4.37 12.35 6.24
N ALA A 34 4.97 11.21 6.51
CA ALA A 34 6.41 11.04 6.61
C ALA A 34 6.93 10.27 5.40
N GLN A 35 7.93 10.83 4.71
CA GLN A 35 8.78 10.07 3.80
C GLN A 35 9.78 9.30 4.65
N ILE A 36 9.94 8.02 4.38
CA ILE A 36 10.67 7.09 5.24
C ILE A 36 11.91 6.58 4.52
N ASP A 37 13.05 6.61 5.22
CA ASP A 37 14.21 5.81 4.83
C ASP A 37 13.93 4.33 5.10
N ARG A 38 14.05 3.49 4.07
CA ARG A 38 13.68 2.08 4.15
C ARG A 38 14.54 1.27 5.11
N ASP A 39 15.84 1.52 5.11
CA ASP A 39 16.78 0.74 5.90
C ASP A 39 16.72 1.14 7.37
N LEU A 40 16.60 2.45 7.64
CA LEU A 40 16.35 2.93 9.00
C LEU A 40 15.01 2.42 9.56
N TYR A 41 13.97 2.39 8.73
CA TYR A 41 12.67 1.87 9.14
C TYR A 41 12.72 0.36 9.44
N HIS A 42 13.37 -0.40 8.56
CA HIS A 42 13.57 -1.84 8.78
C HIS A 42 14.28 -2.09 10.11
N ASN A 43 15.38 -1.39 10.37
CA ASN A 43 16.14 -1.53 11.61
C ASN A 43 15.30 -1.13 12.82
N ALA A 44 14.56 -0.01 12.73
CA ALA A 44 13.66 0.41 13.80
C ALA A 44 12.56 -0.62 14.11
N ILE A 45 11.99 -1.27 13.09
CA ILE A 45 11.01 -2.35 13.29
C ILE A 45 11.68 -3.57 13.97
N VAL A 46 12.87 -3.97 13.52
CA VAL A 46 13.61 -5.09 14.13
C VAL A 46 13.90 -4.80 15.60
N ASP A 47 14.36 -3.60 15.92
CA ASP A 47 14.65 -3.19 17.30
C ASP A 47 13.38 -3.21 18.17
N ILE A 48 12.28 -2.63 17.67
CA ILE A 48 11.00 -2.61 18.39
C ILE A 48 10.47 -4.03 18.60
N LEU A 49 10.56 -4.91 17.61
CA LEU A 49 10.13 -6.31 17.77
C LEU A 49 11.01 -7.05 18.78
N GLY A 50 12.30 -6.72 18.86
CA GLY A 50 13.24 -7.26 19.85
C GLY A 50 12.93 -6.88 21.30
N GLU A 51 12.09 -5.85 21.54
CA GLU A 51 11.63 -5.47 22.89
C GLU A 51 10.64 -6.49 23.50
N TYR A 52 10.08 -7.41 22.69
CA TYR A 52 9.04 -8.35 23.13
C TYR A 52 9.65 -9.72 23.46
N GLU A 53 9.78 -10.02 24.74
CA GLU A 53 10.36 -11.29 25.24
C GLU A 53 9.56 -12.55 24.85
N ASN A 54 8.29 -12.40 24.50
CA ASN A 54 7.37 -13.49 24.13
C ASN A 54 7.10 -13.57 22.63
N LEU A 55 7.97 -12.99 21.80
CA LEU A 55 7.89 -13.00 20.34
C LEU A 55 9.08 -13.73 19.75
N ASP A 56 8.83 -14.86 19.08
CA ASP A 56 9.81 -15.58 18.28
C ASP A 56 9.67 -15.19 16.80
N VAL A 57 10.74 -14.66 16.19
CA VAL A 57 10.80 -14.38 14.75
C VAL A 57 11.56 -15.49 14.06
N VAL A 58 10.87 -16.25 13.21
CA VAL A 58 11.44 -17.40 12.50
C VAL A 58 11.52 -17.08 11.00
N PHE A 59 12.73 -17.15 10.43
CA PHE A 59 12.98 -16.98 9.01
C PHE A 59 12.89 -18.32 8.29
N ASP A 60 11.67 -18.71 7.93
CA ASP A 60 11.40 -19.99 7.25
C ASP A 60 10.28 -19.83 6.22
N ALA A 61 10.37 -20.59 5.13
CA ALA A 61 9.29 -20.66 4.16
C ALA A 61 8.20 -21.64 4.62
N VAL A 62 6.94 -21.29 4.42
CA VAL A 62 5.82 -22.20 4.72
C VAL A 62 5.73 -23.27 3.64
N GLN A 63 6.29 -24.45 3.91
CA GLN A 63 6.29 -25.60 3.01
C GLN A 63 5.00 -26.43 3.12
N THR A 64 4.43 -26.52 4.33
CA THR A 64 3.19 -27.21 4.58
C THR A 64 2.30 -26.39 5.50
N PHE A 65 1.01 -26.36 5.20
CA PHE A 65 0.01 -25.68 6.01
C PHE A 65 -1.24 -26.54 6.13
N ASP A 66 -1.45 -27.12 7.30
CA ASP A 66 -2.67 -27.86 7.65
C ASP A 66 -3.61 -26.96 8.45
N ILE A 67 -4.56 -26.35 7.74
CA ILE A 67 -5.56 -25.46 8.34
C ILE A 67 -6.39 -26.16 9.41
N LYS A 68 -6.76 -27.42 9.19
CA LYS A 68 -7.64 -28.18 10.10
C LYS A 68 -6.94 -28.50 11.42
N ASN A 69 -5.70 -28.95 11.34
CA ASN A 69 -4.89 -29.30 12.51
C ASN A 69 -4.09 -28.12 13.05
N LYS A 70 -4.22 -26.92 12.43
CA LYS A 70 -3.53 -25.68 12.85
C LYS A 70 -2.00 -25.81 12.88
N THR A 71 -1.46 -26.55 11.90
CA THR A 71 -0.03 -26.88 11.88
C THR A 71 0.65 -26.26 10.68
N ILE A 72 1.79 -25.63 10.89
CA ILE A 72 2.65 -25.06 9.87
C ILE A 72 3.97 -25.82 9.89
N ASN A 73 4.47 -26.22 8.71
CA ASN A 73 5.71 -26.99 8.50
C ASN A 73 5.78 -28.28 9.34
N ASN A 74 4.63 -28.89 9.70
CA ASN A 74 4.54 -30.03 10.60
C ASN A 74 5.26 -29.84 11.95
N GLN A 75 5.59 -28.61 12.28
CA GLN A 75 6.40 -28.25 13.46
C GLN A 75 5.70 -27.24 14.36
N TYR A 76 5.10 -26.21 13.78
CA TYR A 76 4.48 -25.13 14.52
C TYR A 76 2.98 -25.38 14.65
N VAL A 77 2.50 -25.42 15.89
CA VAL A 77 1.07 -25.54 16.21
C VAL A 77 0.62 -24.26 16.89
N ALA A 78 -0.49 -23.68 16.43
CA ALA A 78 -0.98 -22.41 16.95
C ALA A 78 -2.48 -22.43 17.21
N ASP A 79 -2.95 -21.81 18.29
CA ASP A 79 -4.38 -21.67 18.56
C ASP A 79 -5.09 -20.72 17.61
N ALA A 80 -4.37 -19.70 17.11
CA ALA A 80 -4.84 -18.78 16.08
C ALA A 80 -3.71 -18.45 15.10
N ILE A 81 -4.06 -18.27 13.82
CA ILE A 81 -3.12 -17.99 12.74
C ILE A 81 -3.59 -16.74 12.00
N VAL A 82 -2.69 -15.77 11.83
CA VAL A 82 -2.91 -14.57 11.03
C VAL A 82 -2.10 -14.65 9.74
N ILE A 83 -2.74 -14.60 8.60
CA ILE A 83 -2.10 -14.71 7.27
C ILE A 83 -1.93 -13.31 6.67
N THR A 84 -0.68 -12.92 6.36
CA THR A 84 -0.33 -11.56 5.92
C THR A 84 0.65 -11.56 4.75
N THR A 85 0.35 -12.32 3.72
CA THR A 85 1.27 -12.66 2.61
C THR A 85 1.55 -11.53 1.62
N GLY A 86 0.97 -10.34 1.80
CA GLY A 86 1.22 -9.20 0.92
C GLY A 86 0.89 -9.53 -0.55
N THR A 87 1.86 -9.34 -1.45
CA THR A 87 1.74 -9.59 -2.89
C THR A 87 2.41 -10.91 -3.33
N PHE A 88 2.74 -11.79 -2.39
CA PHE A 88 3.60 -12.95 -2.67
C PHE A 88 2.84 -14.20 -3.12
N LEU A 89 1.54 -14.33 -2.82
CA LEU A 89 0.77 -15.51 -3.23
C LEU A 89 0.59 -15.53 -4.75
N GLN A 90 1.13 -16.56 -5.42
CA GLN A 90 1.11 -16.67 -6.88
C GLN A 90 1.56 -15.38 -7.57
N GLY A 91 2.51 -14.67 -6.96
CA GLY A 91 3.00 -13.40 -7.44
C GLY A 91 3.59 -13.50 -8.84
N VAL A 92 3.23 -12.56 -9.73
CA VAL A 92 3.81 -12.46 -11.07
C VAL A 92 4.14 -11.01 -11.36
N VAL A 93 5.43 -10.72 -11.48
CA VAL A 93 5.93 -9.43 -11.95
C VAL A 93 5.77 -9.36 -13.47
N THR A 94 5.14 -8.29 -13.96
CA THR A 94 4.93 -8.05 -15.40
C THR A 94 5.52 -6.71 -15.80
N ARG A 95 6.38 -6.71 -16.82
CA ARG A 95 6.98 -5.53 -17.44
C ARG A 95 7.00 -5.69 -18.95
N GLY A 96 6.13 -4.99 -19.65
CA GLY A 96 5.91 -5.21 -21.07
C GLY A 96 5.57 -6.68 -21.36
N THR A 97 6.37 -7.36 -22.16
CA THR A 97 6.16 -8.78 -22.49
C THR A 97 6.76 -9.75 -21.48
N GLU A 98 7.55 -9.26 -20.54
CA GLU A 98 8.20 -10.10 -19.53
C GLU A 98 7.21 -10.43 -18.42
N LYS A 99 7.12 -11.72 -18.07
CA LYS A 99 6.33 -12.24 -16.94
C LYS A 99 7.22 -13.14 -16.10
N ILE A 100 7.47 -12.72 -14.87
CA ILE A 100 8.38 -13.42 -13.97
C ILE A 100 7.58 -13.84 -12.73
N PRO A 101 7.43 -15.16 -12.46
CA PRO A 101 6.89 -15.64 -11.22
C PRO A 101 7.75 -15.13 -10.06
N SER A 102 7.22 -14.20 -9.27
CA SER A 102 7.97 -13.56 -8.20
C SER A 102 7.04 -12.78 -7.29
N GLY A 103 7.41 -12.70 -6.03
CA GLY A 103 6.75 -11.81 -5.07
C GLY A 103 7.23 -10.36 -5.17
N ARG A 104 8.49 -10.12 -5.53
CA ARG A 104 9.10 -8.79 -5.52
C ARG A 104 10.44 -8.79 -6.26
N LEU A 105 10.78 -7.67 -6.91
CA LEU A 105 12.14 -7.38 -7.35
C LEU A 105 12.94 -6.77 -6.20
N GLN A 106 14.08 -7.36 -5.86
CA GLN A 106 14.98 -6.92 -4.80
C GLN A 106 15.94 -5.82 -5.27
N ASP A 107 16.64 -5.19 -4.33
CA ASP A 107 17.55 -4.08 -4.63
C ASP A 107 18.80 -4.51 -5.38
N ASP A 108 19.24 -5.77 -5.21
CA ASP A 108 20.33 -6.39 -5.95
C ASP A 108 19.96 -6.84 -7.38
N GLY A 109 18.73 -6.57 -7.82
CA GLY A 109 18.21 -6.96 -9.12
C GLY A 109 17.69 -8.39 -9.22
N THR A 110 17.76 -9.17 -8.14
CA THR A 110 17.19 -10.52 -8.10
C THR A 110 15.69 -10.48 -7.83
N TYR A 111 14.99 -11.54 -8.21
CA TYR A 111 13.57 -11.70 -7.92
C TYR A 111 13.38 -12.62 -6.72
N GLN A 112 12.56 -12.16 -5.78
CA GLN A 112 12.18 -12.98 -4.63
C GLN A 112 11.17 -14.03 -5.05
N ASP A 113 11.34 -15.27 -4.58
CA ASP A 113 10.41 -16.36 -4.86
C ASP A 113 8.98 -16.01 -4.48
N ASN A 114 8.04 -16.46 -5.29
CA ASN A 114 6.63 -16.38 -4.96
C ASN A 114 6.18 -17.66 -4.23
N ASP A 115 5.15 -17.52 -3.40
CA ASP A 115 4.50 -18.67 -2.79
C ASP A 115 3.34 -19.15 -3.65
N THR A 116 3.34 -20.42 -4.02
CA THR A 116 2.25 -21.07 -4.76
C THR A 116 1.40 -21.98 -3.86
N HIS A 117 1.97 -22.48 -2.75
CA HIS A 117 1.37 -23.52 -1.94
C HIS A 117 0.20 -23.02 -1.07
N ILE A 118 0.38 -21.91 -0.37
CA ILE A 118 -0.66 -21.36 0.52
C ILE A 118 -1.93 -21.01 -0.26
N SER A 119 -1.81 -20.50 -1.48
CA SER A 119 -2.98 -20.22 -2.33
C SER A 119 -3.81 -21.47 -2.59
N ASP A 120 -3.18 -22.60 -2.88
CA ASP A 120 -3.89 -23.86 -3.13
C ASP A 120 -4.51 -24.45 -1.86
N VAL A 121 -3.83 -24.30 -0.72
CA VAL A 121 -4.40 -24.67 0.58
C VAL A 121 -5.65 -23.84 0.90
N LEU A 122 -5.60 -22.52 0.68
CA LEU A 122 -6.76 -21.66 0.89
C LEU A 122 -7.92 -22.00 -0.03
N LYS A 123 -7.66 -22.26 -1.32
CA LYS A 123 -8.69 -22.76 -2.27
C LYS A 123 -9.33 -24.05 -1.78
N SER A 124 -8.50 -25.01 -1.35
CA SER A 124 -8.96 -26.30 -0.84
C SER A 124 -9.77 -26.17 0.45
N ALA A 125 -9.49 -25.16 1.25
CA ALA A 125 -10.25 -24.83 2.46
C ALA A 125 -11.56 -24.06 2.18
N GLY A 126 -11.89 -23.79 0.90
CA GLY A 126 -13.14 -23.15 0.49
C GLY A 126 -13.07 -21.64 0.31
N PHE A 127 -11.90 -21.01 0.46
CA PHE A 127 -11.76 -19.58 0.18
C PHE A 127 -11.81 -19.31 -1.33
N LYS A 128 -12.67 -18.38 -1.73
CA LYS A 128 -12.66 -17.87 -3.09
C LYS A 128 -11.45 -16.95 -3.27
N ILE A 129 -10.62 -17.26 -4.26
CA ILE A 129 -9.44 -16.48 -4.60
C ILE A 129 -9.80 -15.44 -5.66
N LEU A 130 -9.32 -14.23 -5.45
CA LEU A 130 -9.36 -13.12 -6.39
C LEU A 130 -7.94 -12.89 -6.93
N ARG A 131 -7.85 -12.32 -8.13
CA ARG A 131 -6.59 -11.86 -8.68
C ARG A 131 -6.53 -10.34 -8.57
N LEU A 132 -5.60 -9.83 -7.78
CA LEU A 132 -5.38 -8.40 -7.58
C LEU A 132 -4.07 -7.96 -8.24
N LYS A 133 -3.93 -6.65 -8.43
CA LYS A 133 -2.77 -6.05 -9.09
C LYS A 133 -2.39 -4.76 -8.38
N THR A 134 -1.09 -4.55 -8.24
CA THR A 134 -0.51 -3.25 -7.88
C THR A 134 0.67 -2.94 -8.80
N GLY A 135 1.33 -1.80 -8.64
CA GLY A 135 2.46 -1.43 -9.48
C GLY A 135 3.41 -0.48 -8.77
N THR A 136 4.60 -0.37 -9.33
CA THR A 136 5.64 0.54 -8.85
C THR A 136 6.26 1.29 -10.02
N PRO A 137 6.70 2.56 -9.85
CA PRO A 137 7.46 3.27 -10.87
C PRO A 137 8.90 2.79 -10.94
N ALA A 138 9.63 3.31 -11.91
CA ALA A 138 11.07 3.12 -12.04
C ALA A 138 11.83 3.64 -10.80
N ARG A 139 13.10 3.30 -10.70
CA ARG A 139 14.08 3.92 -9.81
C ARG A 139 15.12 4.64 -10.64
N ILE A 140 15.34 5.89 -10.33
CA ILE A 140 16.18 6.80 -11.09
C ILE A 140 17.39 7.18 -10.24
N LYS A 141 18.57 7.22 -10.83
CA LYS A 141 19.78 7.65 -10.15
C LYS A 141 19.71 9.16 -9.88
N ARG A 142 19.95 9.54 -8.65
CA ARG A 142 19.80 10.91 -8.18
C ARG A 142 20.63 11.92 -8.97
N ASP A 143 21.91 11.60 -9.23
CA ASP A 143 22.86 12.47 -9.91
C ASP A 143 22.55 12.69 -11.40
N SER A 144 21.67 11.90 -11.99
CA SER A 144 21.26 12.01 -13.37
C SER A 144 20.04 12.93 -13.59
N ILE A 145 19.46 13.48 -12.52
CA ILE A 145 18.27 14.34 -12.54
C ILE A 145 18.68 15.80 -12.51
N ASP A 146 18.13 16.60 -13.42
CA ASP A 146 18.23 18.06 -13.36
C ASP A 146 17.16 18.64 -12.45
N PHE A 147 17.48 18.77 -11.15
CA PHE A 147 16.58 19.36 -10.18
C PHE A 147 16.37 20.88 -10.35
N SER A 148 17.18 21.56 -11.18
CA SER A 148 17.09 23.01 -11.35
C SER A 148 15.79 23.47 -12.01
N VAL A 149 15.15 22.57 -12.75
CA VAL A 149 13.87 22.82 -13.44
C VAL A 149 12.66 22.28 -12.66
N CYS A 150 12.91 21.66 -11.49
CA CYS A 150 11.87 21.09 -10.65
C CYS A 150 11.45 22.06 -9.54
N GLU A 151 10.19 21.97 -9.12
CA GLU A 151 9.70 22.70 -7.94
C GLU A 151 10.26 22.03 -6.66
N ILE A 152 10.88 22.84 -5.79
CA ILE A 152 11.39 22.36 -4.51
C ILE A 152 10.21 22.16 -3.55
N GLN A 153 10.12 20.99 -2.95
CA GLN A 153 9.17 20.70 -1.89
C GLN A 153 9.90 20.42 -0.58
N PRO A 154 10.14 21.44 0.26
CA PRO A 154 10.72 21.25 1.58
C PRO A 154 9.73 20.57 2.51
N GLY A 155 10.23 19.95 3.57
CA GLY A 155 9.40 19.49 4.68
C GLY A 155 8.75 20.65 5.44
N ASP A 156 7.72 20.35 6.21
CA ASP A 156 7.15 21.30 7.18
C ASP A 156 8.06 21.34 8.42
N ALA A 157 8.46 22.54 8.84
CA ALA A 157 9.28 22.74 10.04
C ALA A 157 8.66 23.85 10.90
N PRO A 158 8.41 23.64 12.21
CA PRO A 158 8.47 22.35 12.89
C PRO A 158 7.36 21.40 12.45
N HIS A 159 7.57 20.10 12.55
CA HIS A 159 6.56 19.09 12.26
C HIS A 159 6.11 18.39 13.54
N ASP A 160 4.89 17.82 13.50
CA ASP A 160 4.41 16.97 14.57
C ASP A 160 4.94 15.53 14.38
N TRP A 161 5.23 14.85 15.47
CA TRP A 161 5.58 13.43 15.46
C TRP A 161 4.35 12.56 15.32
N LEU A 162 4.52 11.34 14.78
CA LEU A 162 3.43 10.39 14.60
C LEU A 162 3.07 9.65 15.90
N ALA A 163 4.04 9.44 16.78
CA ALA A 163 3.88 8.76 18.07
C ALA A 163 4.59 9.51 19.20
N GLU A 164 5.80 9.10 19.49
CA GLU A 164 6.58 9.61 20.65
C GLU A 164 7.62 10.64 20.25
N GLY A 165 7.90 10.74 18.95
CA GLY A 165 9.02 11.47 18.41
C GLY A 165 10.35 10.71 18.59
N ASP A 166 11.39 11.24 17.98
CA ASP A 166 12.76 10.81 18.22
C ASP A 166 13.68 12.02 18.13
N GLU A 167 14.15 12.49 19.28
CA GLU A 167 15.07 13.63 19.37
C GLU A 167 16.40 13.37 18.66
N ASN A 168 16.75 12.12 18.37
CA ASN A 168 17.95 11.73 17.63
C ASN A 168 17.71 11.74 16.11
N ASN A 169 16.46 11.78 15.66
CA ASN A 169 16.17 11.89 14.23
C ASN A 169 16.57 13.27 13.71
N LYS A 170 17.68 13.29 12.97
CA LYS A 170 18.26 14.51 12.34
C LYS A 170 18.16 14.45 10.82
N TYR A 171 17.48 13.44 10.29
CA TYR A 171 17.36 13.24 8.87
C TYR A 171 16.35 14.21 8.29
N GLU A 172 16.78 15.04 7.36
CA GLU A 172 15.92 15.99 6.66
C GLU A 172 16.31 16.03 5.18
N CYS A 173 15.42 15.56 4.34
CA CYS A 173 15.56 15.57 2.90
C CYS A 173 14.61 16.59 2.27
N VAL A 174 14.93 16.98 1.04
CA VAL A 174 14.04 17.77 0.19
C VAL A 174 13.50 16.84 -0.91
N CYS A 175 12.19 16.89 -1.11
CA CYS A 175 11.55 16.31 -2.29
C CYS A 175 11.40 17.37 -3.38
N TYR A 176 11.20 16.90 -4.62
CA TYR A 176 10.99 17.80 -5.75
C TYR A 176 9.71 17.38 -6.51
N ILE A 177 9.14 18.33 -7.21
CA ILE A 177 7.97 18.07 -8.05
C ILE A 177 8.31 18.45 -9.49
N THR A 178 8.02 17.54 -10.40
CA THR A 178 7.96 17.79 -11.83
C THR A 178 6.62 17.29 -12.38
N HIS A 179 6.41 17.33 -13.68
CA HIS A 179 5.13 17.02 -14.29
C HIS A 179 5.34 16.25 -15.59
N THR A 180 4.44 15.32 -15.90
CA THR A 180 4.35 14.78 -17.23
C THR A 180 3.95 15.88 -18.22
N THR A 181 4.30 15.70 -19.47
CA THR A 181 3.99 16.65 -20.56
C THR A 181 2.98 16.05 -21.54
N GLU A 182 2.48 16.85 -22.48
CA GLU A 182 1.66 16.32 -23.59
C GLU A 182 2.44 15.30 -24.42
N GLU A 183 3.74 15.52 -24.66
CA GLU A 183 4.61 14.56 -25.33
C GLU A 183 4.65 13.23 -24.57
N THR A 184 4.79 13.28 -23.23
CA THR A 184 4.71 12.08 -22.37
C THR A 184 3.40 11.32 -22.61
N HIS A 185 2.28 12.06 -22.67
CA HIS A 185 0.96 11.46 -22.87
C HIS A 185 0.77 10.91 -24.29
N GLU A 186 1.32 11.57 -25.31
CA GLU A 186 1.30 11.07 -26.70
C GLU A 186 2.06 9.75 -26.82
N ILE A 187 3.28 9.66 -26.27
CA ILE A 187 4.07 8.41 -26.25
C ILE A 187 3.27 7.27 -25.61
N ILE A 188 2.57 7.56 -24.50
CA ILE A 188 1.75 6.57 -23.80
C ILE A 188 0.56 6.14 -24.66
N ARG A 189 -0.18 7.09 -25.27
CA ARG A 189 -1.34 6.79 -26.13
C ARG A 189 -0.95 5.96 -27.37
N GLU A 190 0.15 6.30 -28.01
CA GLU A 190 0.66 5.57 -29.19
C GLU A 190 1.03 4.12 -28.85
N ASN A 191 1.52 3.89 -27.63
CA ASN A 191 1.98 2.58 -27.17
C ASN A 191 0.96 1.83 -26.30
N ILE A 192 -0.24 2.35 -26.11
CA ILE A 192 -1.22 1.79 -25.16
C ILE A 192 -1.54 0.31 -25.42
N LYS A 193 -1.53 -0.14 -26.66
CA LYS A 193 -1.77 -1.54 -27.04
C LYS A 193 -0.64 -2.47 -26.58
N ASN A 194 0.53 -1.93 -26.27
CA ASN A 194 1.69 -2.66 -25.75
C ASN A 194 1.69 -2.69 -24.20
N ALA A 195 0.78 -1.96 -23.55
CA ALA A 195 0.67 -1.97 -22.11
C ALA A 195 -0.04 -3.25 -21.64
N PRO A 196 0.57 -4.07 -20.76
CA PRO A 196 -0.01 -5.29 -20.24
C PRO A 196 -1.40 -5.13 -19.61
N MET A 197 -1.68 -3.95 -19.07
CA MET A 197 -2.99 -3.57 -18.54
C MET A 197 -4.07 -3.46 -19.61
N TYR A 198 -3.70 -3.19 -20.87
CA TYR A 198 -4.63 -2.92 -21.98
C TYR A 198 -4.63 -4.00 -23.05
N ASN A 199 -3.58 -4.82 -23.14
CA ASN A 199 -3.52 -5.95 -24.09
C ASN A 199 -4.13 -7.25 -23.52
N GLY A 200 -4.56 -7.27 -22.24
CA GLY A 200 -5.15 -8.42 -21.58
C GLY A 200 -4.14 -9.36 -20.91
N ASP A 201 -2.88 -9.01 -20.87
CA ASP A 201 -1.83 -9.78 -20.18
C ASP A 201 -1.99 -9.71 -18.66
N ILE A 202 -2.37 -8.56 -18.12
CA ILE A 202 -2.73 -8.35 -16.72
C ILE A 202 -4.26 -8.41 -16.61
N ARG A 203 -4.75 -9.28 -15.72
CA ARG A 203 -6.18 -9.49 -15.46
C ARG A 203 -6.58 -9.13 -14.04
N GLY A 204 -5.61 -8.92 -13.16
CA GLY A 204 -5.81 -8.55 -11.77
C GLY A 204 -6.51 -7.20 -11.63
N THR A 205 -7.45 -7.11 -10.69
CA THR A 205 -8.12 -5.85 -10.36
C THR A 205 -7.14 -4.91 -9.64
N GLY A 206 -6.95 -3.73 -10.21
CA GLY A 206 -6.10 -2.68 -9.62
C GLY A 206 -6.78 -1.89 -8.50
N PRO A 207 -6.00 -1.18 -7.66
CA PRO A 207 -6.52 -0.34 -6.59
C PRO A 207 -7.28 0.87 -7.15
N ARG A 208 -8.34 1.27 -6.43
CA ARG A 208 -9.27 2.30 -6.89
C ARG A 208 -8.65 3.69 -7.00
N TYR A 209 -7.78 4.04 -6.06
CA TYR A 209 -7.23 5.41 -5.94
C TYR A 209 -5.74 5.49 -6.24
N CYS A 210 -5.14 4.44 -6.80
CA CYS A 210 -3.74 4.43 -7.23
C CYS A 210 -3.62 3.91 -8.67
N PRO A 211 -4.14 4.65 -9.66
CA PRO A 211 -4.03 4.26 -11.06
C PRO A 211 -2.58 4.36 -11.55
N SER A 212 -2.19 3.48 -12.47
CA SER A 212 -0.93 3.61 -13.20
C SER A 212 -0.95 4.86 -14.10
N LEU A 213 0.22 5.23 -14.62
CA LEU A 213 0.30 6.41 -15.50
C LEU A 213 -0.53 6.21 -16.76
N GLU A 214 -0.49 5.01 -17.35
CA GLU A 214 -1.33 4.68 -18.51
C GLU A 214 -2.83 4.80 -18.19
N ASP A 215 -3.25 4.39 -17.00
CA ASP A 215 -4.64 4.58 -16.55
C ASP A 215 -5.02 6.05 -16.41
N LYS A 216 -4.12 6.88 -15.87
CA LYS A 216 -4.35 8.32 -15.71
C LYS A 216 -4.54 8.98 -17.08
N VAL A 217 -3.62 8.72 -18.02
CA VAL A 217 -3.65 9.32 -19.37
C VAL A 217 -4.90 8.89 -20.13
N MET A 218 -5.31 7.63 -20.01
CA MET A 218 -6.48 7.11 -20.76
C MET A 218 -7.81 7.48 -20.14
N ARG A 219 -7.90 7.57 -18.81
CA ARG A 219 -9.16 7.89 -18.12
C ARG A 219 -9.44 9.38 -18.00
N PHE A 220 -8.39 10.20 -18.03
CA PHE A 220 -8.48 11.66 -17.89
C PHE A 220 -7.79 12.36 -19.07
N PRO A 221 -8.27 12.15 -20.30
CA PRO A 221 -7.63 12.67 -21.51
C PRO A 221 -7.62 14.21 -21.58
N GLU A 222 -8.46 14.88 -20.79
CA GLU A 222 -8.50 16.33 -20.65
C GLU A 222 -7.34 16.90 -19.82
N HIS A 223 -6.66 16.06 -19.02
CA HIS A 223 -5.48 16.47 -18.27
C HIS A 223 -4.25 16.38 -19.15
N THR A 224 -3.58 17.50 -19.38
CA THR A 224 -2.36 17.59 -20.19
C THR A 224 -1.09 17.31 -19.40
N SER A 225 -1.21 17.18 -18.06
CA SER A 225 -0.08 16.87 -17.18
C SER A 225 -0.54 16.19 -15.88
N HIS A 226 0.35 15.43 -15.28
CA HIS A 226 0.20 14.83 -13.95
C HIS A 226 1.44 15.11 -13.11
N HIS A 227 1.25 15.34 -11.82
CA HIS A 227 2.36 15.51 -10.87
C HIS A 227 3.24 14.27 -10.78
N VAL A 228 4.53 14.48 -10.73
CA VAL A 228 5.57 13.49 -10.44
C VAL A 228 6.36 13.96 -9.24
N PHE A 229 6.24 13.25 -8.12
CA PHE A 229 6.99 13.57 -6.93
C PHE A 229 8.31 12.81 -6.94
N LEU A 230 9.43 13.52 -6.97
CA LEU A 230 10.77 12.96 -6.93
C LEU A 230 11.20 12.83 -5.46
N GLU A 231 11.07 11.64 -4.93
CA GLU A 231 11.24 11.33 -3.52
C GLU A 231 12.52 10.50 -3.30
N PRO A 232 13.46 10.90 -2.42
CA PRO A 232 14.59 10.06 -2.05
C PRO A 232 14.11 8.73 -1.43
N GLU A 233 14.70 7.60 -1.83
CA GLU A 233 14.38 6.30 -1.20
C GLU A 233 15.00 6.15 0.20
N GLY A 234 15.97 6.98 0.54
CA GLY A 234 16.63 7.01 1.83
C GLY A 234 17.51 8.23 1.99
N TRP A 235 18.01 8.45 3.20
CA TRP A 235 18.89 9.58 3.54
C TRP A 235 20.18 9.59 2.71
N ASP A 236 20.85 8.45 2.65
CA ASP A 236 22.09 8.26 1.90
C ASP A 236 21.87 7.52 0.57
N SER A 237 20.62 7.40 0.11
CA SER A 237 20.29 6.68 -1.11
C SER A 237 20.60 7.51 -2.36
N ASP A 238 21.26 6.90 -3.32
CA ASP A 238 21.45 7.46 -4.67
C ASP A 238 20.23 7.30 -5.56
N LEU A 239 19.13 6.74 -5.03
CA LEU A 239 17.94 6.43 -5.78
C LEU A 239 16.80 7.40 -5.46
N ILE A 240 16.12 7.82 -6.52
CA ILE A 240 14.89 8.61 -6.47
C ILE A 240 13.72 7.72 -6.89
N TYR A 241 12.65 7.79 -6.11
CA TYR A 241 11.35 7.22 -6.39
C TYR A 241 10.45 8.27 -7.03
N PRO A 242 10.16 8.18 -8.34
CA PRO A 242 9.26 9.12 -9.01
C PRO A 242 7.81 8.72 -8.75
N ASN A 243 7.27 9.15 -7.61
CA ASN A 243 5.93 8.80 -7.18
C ASN A 243 4.88 9.42 -8.12
N GLY A 244 3.84 8.63 -8.41
CA GLY A 244 2.73 9.04 -9.26
C GLY A 244 2.78 8.51 -10.70
N ILE A 245 3.85 7.82 -11.10
CA ILE A 245 4.04 7.32 -12.46
C ILE A 245 4.33 5.81 -12.49
N SER A 246 3.68 5.03 -11.63
CA SER A 246 3.74 3.56 -11.72
C SER A 246 3.24 3.08 -13.09
N THR A 247 3.84 2.04 -13.62
CA THR A 247 3.58 1.56 -14.99
C THR A 247 3.82 0.08 -15.13
N SER A 248 3.25 -0.52 -16.18
CA SER A 248 3.51 -1.88 -16.62
C SER A 248 4.22 -1.97 -17.97
N PHE A 249 4.52 -0.86 -18.61
CA PHE A 249 5.21 -0.83 -19.91
C PHE A 249 6.58 -1.52 -19.88
N GLY A 250 7.02 -2.00 -21.04
CA GLY A 250 8.38 -2.48 -21.26
C GLY A 250 9.43 -1.39 -21.07
N ALA A 251 10.67 -1.77 -20.84
CA ALA A 251 11.78 -0.86 -20.58
C ALA A 251 11.95 0.19 -21.70
N ASP A 252 11.88 -0.26 -22.96
CA ASP A 252 12.01 0.57 -24.15
C ASP A 252 10.96 1.71 -24.27
N ILE A 253 9.77 1.48 -23.76
CA ILE A 253 8.71 2.48 -23.72
C ILE A 253 8.88 3.36 -22.48
N GLN A 254 9.29 2.81 -21.34
CA GLN A 254 9.59 3.59 -20.15
C GLN A 254 10.71 4.60 -20.42
N ASP A 255 11.79 4.22 -21.10
CA ASP A 255 12.86 5.14 -21.51
C ASP A 255 12.32 6.34 -22.27
N LYS A 256 11.46 6.12 -23.25
CA LYS A 256 10.92 7.20 -24.09
C LYS A 256 10.12 8.21 -23.30
N TRP A 257 9.15 7.75 -22.51
CA TRP A 257 8.26 8.69 -21.84
C TRP A 257 8.87 9.27 -20.54
N ILE A 258 9.77 8.57 -19.85
CA ILE A 258 10.49 9.14 -18.69
C ILE A 258 11.37 10.30 -19.17
N HIS A 259 12.11 10.12 -20.26
CA HIS A 259 12.99 11.17 -20.80
C HIS A 259 12.21 12.35 -21.44
N SER A 260 10.90 12.29 -21.61
CA SER A 260 10.05 13.43 -22.02
C SER A 260 9.59 14.28 -20.83
N ILE A 261 9.94 13.92 -19.59
CA ILE A 261 9.55 14.63 -18.37
C ILE A 261 10.62 15.66 -18.03
N PRO A 262 10.28 16.95 -17.79
CA PRO A 262 11.24 17.97 -17.41
C PRO A 262 12.09 17.58 -16.20
N GLY A 263 13.42 17.70 -16.35
CA GLY A 263 14.41 17.29 -15.37
C GLY A 263 14.81 15.81 -15.44
N LEU A 264 14.13 15.02 -16.24
CA LEU A 264 14.43 13.59 -16.44
C LEU A 264 14.96 13.27 -17.84
N GLU A 265 15.28 14.27 -18.66
CA GLU A 265 15.71 14.10 -20.06
C GLU A 265 16.98 13.24 -20.19
N ASN A 266 17.84 13.25 -19.17
CA ASN A 266 19.07 12.47 -19.13
C ASN A 266 19.09 11.48 -17.95
N ALA A 267 17.92 11.14 -17.42
CA ALA A 267 17.79 10.29 -16.24
C ALA A 267 18.32 8.88 -16.46
N GLU A 268 19.21 8.42 -15.59
CA GLU A 268 19.67 7.02 -15.56
C GLU A 268 18.65 6.16 -14.82
N ILE A 269 17.96 5.29 -15.54
CA ILE A 269 16.99 4.37 -14.96
C ILE A 269 17.73 3.14 -14.43
N VAL A 270 17.85 3.05 -13.11
CA VAL A 270 18.54 1.93 -12.43
C VAL A 270 17.65 0.68 -12.38
N ARG A 271 16.36 0.86 -12.18
CA ARG A 271 15.36 -0.20 -12.20
C ARG A 271 14.09 0.30 -12.87
N TYR A 272 13.58 -0.48 -13.82
CA TYR A 272 12.31 -0.16 -14.48
C TYR A 272 11.10 -0.44 -13.58
N GLY A 273 10.07 0.34 -13.78
CA GLY A 273 8.76 0.10 -13.17
C GLY A 273 8.14 -1.21 -13.66
N TYR A 274 7.28 -1.78 -12.85
CA TYR A 274 6.56 -3.02 -13.17
C TYR A 274 5.21 -3.08 -12.46
N ALA A 275 4.33 -3.92 -12.97
CA ALA A 275 3.13 -4.32 -12.24
C ALA A 275 3.35 -5.70 -11.62
N ILE A 276 2.68 -5.96 -10.50
CA ILE A 276 2.62 -7.27 -9.88
C ILE A 276 1.17 -7.70 -9.73
N GLU A 277 0.86 -8.91 -10.20
CA GLU A 277 -0.39 -9.59 -9.90
C GLU A 277 -0.17 -10.62 -8.80
N TYR A 278 -1.14 -10.78 -7.93
CA TYR A 278 -1.07 -11.71 -6.81
C TYR A 278 -2.45 -12.25 -6.44
N ASP A 279 -2.46 -13.42 -5.80
CA ASP A 279 -3.68 -14.01 -5.27
C ASP A 279 -4.06 -13.35 -3.94
N ALA A 280 -5.34 -13.07 -3.78
CA ALA A 280 -5.95 -12.56 -2.57
C ALA A 280 -7.25 -13.33 -2.30
N ILE A 281 -7.74 -13.32 -1.07
CA ILE A 281 -9.03 -13.91 -0.75
C ILE A 281 -10.17 -12.93 -1.05
N ASP A 282 -11.34 -13.45 -1.37
CA ASP A 282 -12.59 -12.70 -1.29
C ASP A 282 -12.90 -12.44 0.20
N ALA A 283 -12.54 -11.23 0.67
CA ALA A 283 -12.62 -10.90 2.10
C ALA A 283 -14.06 -10.90 2.66
N ARG A 284 -15.08 -11.07 1.81
CA ARG A 284 -16.45 -11.33 2.25
C ARG A 284 -16.59 -12.68 2.99
N ALA A 285 -15.62 -13.57 2.89
CA ALA A 285 -15.50 -14.75 3.75
C ALA A 285 -15.10 -14.42 5.20
N LEU A 286 -14.72 -13.16 5.47
CA LEU A 286 -14.34 -12.67 6.80
C LEU A 286 -15.49 -11.90 7.46
N ASN A 287 -15.45 -11.82 8.79
CA ASN A 287 -16.23 -10.86 9.55
C ASN A 287 -15.43 -9.55 9.76
N SER A 288 -16.02 -8.54 10.39
CA SER A 288 -15.39 -7.23 10.64
C SER A 288 -14.18 -7.27 11.58
N ARG A 289 -13.84 -8.42 12.16
CA ARG A 289 -12.62 -8.67 12.94
C ARG A 289 -11.51 -9.26 12.09
N LEU A 290 -11.73 -9.38 10.78
CA LEU A 290 -10.85 -10.03 9.79
C LEU A 290 -10.61 -11.51 10.10
N GLN A 291 -11.51 -12.14 10.83
CA GLN A 291 -11.56 -13.56 11.14
C GLN A 291 -12.41 -14.29 10.09
N SER A 292 -11.99 -15.46 9.66
CA SER A 292 -12.80 -16.33 8.81
C SER A 292 -14.15 -16.67 9.49
N LYS A 293 -15.24 -16.62 8.72
CA LYS A 293 -16.58 -16.99 9.18
C LYS A 293 -16.70 -18.49 9.43
N ASP A 294 -16.03 -19.29 8.61
CA ASP A 294 -16.15 -20.76 8.59
C ASP A 294 -15.03 -21.45 9.37
N ILE A 295 -13.87 -20.79 9.52
CA ILE A 295 -12.67 -21.33 10.18
C ILE A 295 -12.21 -20.38 11.28
N PRO A 296 -12.75 -20.46 12.49
CA PRO A 296 -12.60 -19.41 13.53
C PRO A 296 -11.18 -19.12 13.98
N HIS A 297 -10.23 -20.01 13.80
CA HIS A 297 -8.83 -19.82 14.18
C HIS A 297 -7.98 -19.15 13.10
N ILE A 298 -8.55 -18.84 11.91
CA ILE A 298 -7.85 -18.19 10.80
C ILE A 298 -8.29 -16.72 10.70
N PHE A 299 -7.30 -15.87 10.64
CA PHE A 299 -7.42 -14.43 10.43
C PHE A 299 -6.58 -14.00 9.21
N PHE A 300 -6.94 -12.89 8.60
CA PHE A 300 -6.21 -12.33 7.47
C PHE A 300 -6.00 -10.84 7.66
N ALA A 301 -4.86 -10.32 7.17
CA ALA A 301 -4.61 -8.89 7.20
C ALA A 301 -3.72 -8.45 6.03
N GLY A 302 -3.77 -7.17 5.71
CA GLY A 302 -3.01 -6.56 4.63
C GLY A 302 -3.58 -6.85 3.26
N GLN A 303 -2.75 -6.76 2.24
CA GLN A 303 -3.14 -6.79 0.83
C GLN A 303 -3.88 -8.06 0.42
N ILE A 304 -3.65 -9.19 1.07
CA ILE A 304 -4.39 -10.43 0.83
C ILE A 304 -5.91 -10.28 1.04
N THR A 305 -6.35 -9.25 1.77
CA THR A 305 -7.78 -8.95 2.01
C THR A 305 -8.34 -7.88 1.06
N GLY A 306 -7.52 -7.35 0.15
CA GLY A 306 -7.90 -6.22 -0.70
C GLY A 306 -7.76 -4.86 -0.02
N VAL A 307 -7.04 -4.79 1.08
CA VAL A 307 -6.61 -3.53 1.71
C VAL A 307 -5.40 -3.00 0.96
N GLU A 308 -5.38 -1.72 0.65
CA GLU A 308 -4.27 -1.02 0.01
C GLU A 308 -3.75 0.13 0.86
N GLY A 309 -2.43 0.26 0.92
CA GLY A 309 -1.70 1.26 1.71
C GLY A 309 -0.99 0.66 2.91
N TYR A 310 0.13 1.27 3.28
CA TYR A 310 0.96 0.78 4.41
C TYR A 310 0.24 0.91 5.74
N MET A 311 -0.39 2.06 5.99
CA MET A 311 -1.12 2.34 7.23
C MET A 311 -2.36 1.44 7.36
N GLU A 312 -3.05 1.22 6.27
CA GLU A 312 -4.23 0.37 6.18
C GLU A 312 -3.87 -1.10 6.41
N SER A 313 -2.79 -1.57 5.80
CA SER A 313 -2.31 -2.95 6.00
C SER A 313 -1.92 -3.19 7.46
N THR A 314 -1.19 -2.23 8.06
CA THR A 314 -0.80 -2.31 9.47
C THR A 314 -2.02 -2.27 10.40
N SER A 315 -2.99 -1.39 10.14
CA SER A 315 -4.21 -1.32 10.96
C SER A 315 -5.07 -2.58 10.83
N SER A 316 -5.12 -3.21 9.66
CA SER A 316 -5.77 -4.51 9.50
C SER A 316 -5.04 -5.62 10.28
N GLY A 317 -3.71 -5.59 10.32
CA GLY A 317 -2.88 -6.46 11.15
C GLY A 317 -3.18 -6.29 12.64
N LEU A 318 -3.34 -5.05 13.09
CA LEU A 318 -3.71 -4.74 14.47
C LEU A 318 -5.09 -5.31 14.83
N ILE A 319 -6.10 -5.15 13.95
CA ILE A 319 -7.45 -5.74 14.16
C ILE A 319 -7.34 -7.26 14.30
N ALA A 320 -6.67 -7.91 13.34
CA ALA A 320 -6.54 -9.35 13.31
C ALA A 320 -5.77 -9.88 14.53
N GLY A 321 -4.63 -9.29 14.85
CA GLY A 321 -3.77 -9.70 15.97
C GLY A 321 -4.45 -9.55 17.34
N ILE A 322 -5.09 -8.40 17.59
CA ILE A 322 -5.85 -8.19 18.83
C ILE A 322 -6.95 -9.24 18.98
N ASN A 323 -7.73 -9.49 17.92
CA ASN A 323 -8.86 -10.42 18.01
C ASN A 323 -8.39 -11.89 18.05
N ALA A 324 -7.29 -12.26 17.39
CA ALA A 324 -6.69 -13.57 17.50
C ALA A 324 -6.23 -13.87 18.95
N SER A 325 -5.54 -12.92 19.58
CA SER A 325 -5.14 -13.04 20.99
C SER A 325 -6.34 -13.12 21.93
N ARG A 326 -7.37 -12.29 21.71
CA ARG A 326 -8.58 -12.28 22.56
C ARG A 326 -9.41 -13.56 22.38
N GLU A 327 -9.41 -14.15 21.19
CA GLU A 327 -10.02 -15.46 20.93
C GLU A 327 -9.35 -16.55 21.76
N HIS A 328 -8.01 -16.63 21.72
CA HIS A 328 -7.23 -17.58 22.53
C HIS A 328 -7.45 -17.38 24.02
N LEU A 329 -7.50 -16.15 24.49
CA LEU A 329 -7.67 -15.82 25.91
C LEU A 329 -9.15 -15.88 26.38
N ASN A 330 -10.09 -16.29 25.54
CA ASN A 330 -11.54 -16.26 25.80
C ASN A 330 -12.06 -14.91 26.31
N LYS A 331 -11.48 -13.81 25.81
CA LYS A 331 -11.88 -12.44 26.12
C LYS A 331 -12.92 -11.93 25.13
N GLU A 332 -13.69 -10.92 25.52
CA GLU A 332 -14.60 -10.23 24.62
C GLU A 332 -13.85 -9.67 23.39
N ARG A 333 -14.40 -9.89 22.20
CA ARG A 333 -13.80 -9.46 20.93
C ARG A 333 -14.00 -7.99 20.69
N ILE A 334 -13.04 -7.35 20.04
CA ILE A 334 -13.11 -5.93 19.70
C ILE A 334 -13.61 -5.75 18.28
N ILE A 335 -14.66 -4.96 18.12
CA ILE A 335 -15.17 -4.50 16.84
C ILE A 335 -14.97 -2.99 16.77
N PHE A 336 -14.20 -2.54 15.80
CA PHE A 336 -14.02 -1.11 15.55
C PHE A 336 -15.24 -0.56 14.81
N LYS A 337 -15.70 0.62 15.23
CA LYS A 337 -16.89 1.24 14.66
C LYS A 337 -16.63 1.78 13.24
N ASN A 338 -17.67 1.78 12.40
CA ASN A 338 -17.60 2.26 11.01
C ASN A 338 -17.43 3.78 10.89
N ASP A 339 -17.52 4.53 11.97
CA ASP A 339 -17.19 5.96 12.04
C ASP A 339 -15.71 6.23 12.29
N THR A 340 -14.89 5.17 12.38
CA THR A 340 -13.44 5.22 12.42
C THR A 340 -12.86 4.68 11.10
N GLN A 341 -11.72 5.21 10.65
CA GLN A 341 -11.07 4.74 9.41
C GLN A 341 -10.75 3.25 9.45
N ILE A 342 -10.22 2.77 10.58
CA ILE A 342 -9.86 1.36 10.78
C ILE A 342 -11.10 0.44 10.75
N GLY A 343 -12.19 0.83 11.41
CA GLY A 343 -13.43 0.05 11.41
C GLY A 343 -14.14 0.08 10.07
N ALA A 344 -14.19 1.24 9.40
CA ALA A 344 -14.78 1.41 8.09
C ALA A 344 -14.09 0.54 7.04
N LEU A 345 -12.75 0.48 7.06
CA LEU A 345 -11.98 -0.35 6.14
C LEU A 345 -12.22 -1.84 6.37
N ALA A 346 -12.19 -2.30 7.61
CA ALA A 346 -12.47 -3.71 7.94
C ALA A 346 -13.90 -4.10 7.53
N ASN A 347 -14.87 -3.21 7.73
CA ASN A 347 -16.24 -3.42 7.28
C ASN A 347 -16.35 -3.44 5.77
N TYR A 348 -15.69 -2.49 5.06
CA TYR A 348 -15.70 -2.45 3.61
C TYR A 348 -15.25 -3.78 3.01
N VAL A 349 -14.07 -4.29 3.36
CA VAL A 349 -13.55 -5.52 2.76
C VAL A 349 -14.38 -6.75 3.12
N SER A 350 -14.95 -6.83 4.33
CA SER A 350 -15.69 -8.00 4.82
C SER A 350 -17.18 -8.01 4.44
N SER A 351 -17.75 -6.89 4.02
CA SER A 351 -19.20 -6.77 3.77
C SER A 351 -19.59 -6.10 2.45
N TYR A 352 -18.61 -5.83 1.55
CA TYR A 352 -18.89 -5.22 0.26
C TYR A 352 -19.94 -6.01 -0.54
N ALA A 353 -21.04 -5.36 -0.89
CA ALA A 353 -22.18 -6.02 -1.52
C ALA A 353 -22.12 -6.02 -3.07
N GLY A 354 -21.25 -5.22 -3.67
CA GLY A 354 -21.11 -5.09 -5.12
C GLY A 354 -20.37 -6.27 -5.76
N ASN A 355 -20.42 -6.32 -7.09
CA ASN A 355 -19.67 -7.30 -7.88
C ASN A 355 -18.34 -6.75 -8.42
N ASP A 356 -18.11 -5.45 -8.25
CA ASP A 356 -17.00 -4.66 -8.76
C ASP A 356 -16.01 -4.29 -7.63
N PHE A 357 -15.74 -5.21 -6.72
CA PHE A 357 -14.79 -5.00 -5.63
C PHE A 357 -13.44 -4.52 -6.16
N GLN A 358 -12.96 -3.43 -5.61
CA GLN A 358 -11.63 -2.90 -5.89
C GLN A 358 -10.85 -2.73 -4.58
N PRO A 359 -9.58 -3.13 -4.55
CA PRO A 359 -8.70 -2.79 -3.43
C PRO A 359 -8.66 -1.27 -3.22
N MET A 360 -8.67 -0.85 -1.96
CA MET A 360 -8.55 0.58 -1.64
C MET A 360 -7.98 0.82 -0.24
N GLY A 361 -7.48 2.04 -0.04
CA GLY A 361 -7.17 2.58 1.27
C GLY A 361 -8.39 3.18 1.98
N ALA A 362 -8.21 3.50 3.25
CA ALA A 362 -9.24 4.17 4.05
C ALA A 362 -9.56 5.55 3.47
N ASN A 363 -10.85 5.84 3.35
CA ASN A 363 -11.34 7.13 2.86
C ASN A 363 -12.72 7.43 3.43
N PHE A 364 -13.14 8.69 3.36
CA PHE A 364 -14.42 9.13 3.92
C PHE A 364 -15.64 8.50 3.24
N GLY A 365 -15.51 8.05 1.98
CA GLY A 365 -16.62 7.45 1.23
C GLY A 365 -17.07 6.09 1.76
N ILE A 366 -16.25 5.42 2.56
CA ILE A 366 -16.60 4.14 3.20
C ILE A 366 -16.92 4.27 4.70
N MET A 367 -16.79 5.47 5.27
CA MET A 367 -17.10 5.73 6.67
C MET A 367 -18.59 6.01 6.86
N HIS A 368 -19.17 5.43 7.89
CA HIS A 368 -20.55 5.67 8.28
C HIS A 368 -20.60 6.52 9.54
N PHE A 369 -20.97 7.78 9.37
CA PHE A 369 -21.19 8.68 10.49
C PHE A 369 -22.68 8.68 10.89
N ASP A 370 -22.94 8.75 12.19
CA ASP A 370 -24.28 9.11 12.67
C ASP A 370 -24.54 10.58 12.29
N VAL A 371 -25.20 10.75 11.15
CA VAL A 371 -25.44 12.06 10.53
C VAL A 371 -26.22 12.96 11.46
N GLU A 372 -27.13 12.45 12.32
CA GLU A 372 -27.91 13.26 13.25
C GLU A 372 -27.04 13.86 14.36
N SER A 373 -26.08 13.09 14.89
CA SER A 373 -25.16 13.57 15.93
C SER A 373 -24.18 14.62 15.40
N VAL A 374 -23.77 14.50 14.14
CA VAL A 374 -22.88 15.47 13.46
C VAL A 374 -23.67 16.68 12.94
N TYR A 375 -24.86 16.45 12.40
CA TYR A 375 -25.73 17.49 11.83
C TYR A 375 -26.16 18.57 12.84
N GLY A 376 -26.41 18.15 14.06
CA GLY A 376 -26.79 19.09 15.15
C GLY A 376 -25.70 20.11 15.50
N ARG A 377 -24.42 19.81 15.15
CA ARG A 377 -23.27 20.66 15.48
C ARG A 377 -22.76 21.49 14.31
N VAL A 378 -23.12 21.16 13.06
CA VAL A 378 -22.64 21.87 11.86
C VAL A 378 -23.57 23.04 11.55
N LYS A 379 -23.10 24.26 11.83
CA LYS A 379 -23.83 25.51 11.53
C LYS A 379 -23.75 25.92 10.04
N ASP A 380 -22.80 25.38 9.28
CA ASP A 380 -22.56 25.76 7.88
C ASP A 380 -23.46 25.00 6.90
N LYS A 381 -24.24 25.75 6.11
CA LYS A 381 -25.17 25.20 5.11
C LYS A 381 -24.46 24.45 3.96
N LYS A 382 -23.22 24.82 3.60
CA LYS A 382 -22.44 24.14 2.54
C LYS A 382 -21.94 22.77 3.02
N LEU A 383 -21.43 22.69 4.24
CA LEU A 383 -21.05 21.45 4.87
C LEU A 383 -22.25 20.51 5.06
N LYS A 384 -23.42 21.07 5.45
CA LYS A 384 -24.67 20.29 5.51
C LYS A 384 -25.05 19.65 4.16
N LYS A 385 -24.81 20.36 3.05
CA LYS A 385 -25.13 19.84 1.71
C LYS A 385 -24.14 18.76 1.27
N LEU A 386 -22.87 18.89 1.64
CA LEU A 386 -21.81 17.90 1.37
C LEU A 386 -22.10 16.59 2.11
N TYR A 387 -22.47 16.66 3.38
CA TYR A 387 -22.81 15.48 4.18
C TYR A 387 -24.11 14.77 3.72
N LYS A 388 -25.00 15.46 3.01
CA LYS A 388 -26.20 14.84 2.42
C LYS A 388 -25.94 14.08 1.14
N SER A 389 -24.79 14.27 0.52
CA SER A 389 -24.39 13.64 -0.76
C SER A 389 -23.45 12.46 -0.57
N ILE A 390 -23.03 12.17 0.66
CA ILE A 390 -22.30 10.99 1.11
C ILE A 390 -23.28 10.00 1.74
#